data_f2e9d42dcd2e1da55cbfa1c20b95bfda
#
_entry.id   f2e9d42dcd2e1da55cbfa1c20b95bfda
#
_cell.length_a   1.000
_cell.length_b   1.000
_cell.length_c   1.000
_cell.angle_alpha   90.00
_cell.angle_beta   90.00
_cell.angle_gamma   90.00
#
_symmetry.space_group_name_H-M   'P 1'
#
loop_
_entity.id
_entity.type
_entity.pdbx_description
1 polymer ?
#
loop_
_entity_poly.entity_id
_entity_poly.type
_entity_poly.pdbx_seq_one_letter_code
_entity_poly.pdbx_strand_id
1 'polypeptide(L)'
;LIRYNRLSTIPSSLANCSKLDEFNIEGNNVSQLPEGLLSSLVHLNTISLARNNFNSFPLGGPTQFTSVHSINMECNTIDKIPFSIFSLAKYLSKLNMRENALTSLPLDIGSWTALVELNLATNQLTIIPEDIKSLQNLEVLIMSNNQLKRIPPSLGQLRKLRHLDLEENKLDSLPQEIGYLRELTRLIVASNQLTQLPRSIGSLSNLTHLNVGENNLSSLPEDIGQLEKLEQLYINDNPNLDVLPYELALCTNLQIMSIENCPLRSLPQEIVAGGPSLVIQFLKVQGPFNLN
;
A
#
# COMPACT_ATOMS: atom_id res chain seq x y z
N LEU A 1 -6.79 -7.63 -27.44
CA LEU A 1 -6.50 -8.51 -26.29
C LEU A 1 -5.86 -9.81 -26.75
N ILE A 2 -4.62 -10.08 -26.35
CA ILE A 2 -3.88 -11.30 -26.70
C ILE A 2 -3.29 -11.89 -25.41
N ARG A 3 -4.16 -12.15 -24.45
CA ARG A 3 -3.74 -12.64 -23.13
C ARG A 3 -3.59 -14.16 -23.09
N TYR A 4 -2.72 -14.63 -22.19
CA TYR A 4 -2.54 -16.06 -21.84
C TYR A 4 -2.28 -16.95 -23.05
N ASN A 5 -1.30 -16.57 -23.87
CA ASN A 5 -0.78 -17.32 -24.98
C ASN A 5 0.71 -17.63 -24.76
N ARG A 6 1.41 -17.96 -25.80
CA ARG A 6 2.86 -18.26 -25.77
C ARG A 6 3.65 -17.35 -26.70
N LEU A 7 3.15 -16.12 -26.89
CA LEU A 7 3.83 -15.16 -27.75
C LEU A 7 5.16 -14.77 -27.13
N SER A 8 6.19 -14.75 -27.96
CA SER A 8 7.53 -14.27 -27.59
C SER A 8 7.88 -12.92 -28.24
N THR A 9 7.16 -12.55 -29.28
CA THR A 9 7.37 -11.30 -30.02
C THR A 9 6.05 -10.66 -30.41
N ILE A 10 6.09 -9.33 -30.60
CA ILE A 10 4.98 -8.53 -31.11
C ILE A 10 5.42 -7.92 -32.45
N PRO A 11 4.61 -8.03 -33.53
CA PRO A 11 4.99 -7.49 -34.82
C PRO A 11 4.97 -5.96 -34.82
N SER A 12 5.97 -5.35 -35.50
CA SER A 12 6.05 -3.89 -35.61
C SER A 12 4.89 -3.28 -36.38
N SER A 13 4.24 -4.07 -37.25
CA SER A 13 3.06 -3.65 -38.02
C SER A 13 1.86 -3.31 -37.15
N LEU A 14 1.85 -3.71 -35.88
CA LEU A 14 0.81 -3.32 -34.94
C LEU A 14 0.74 -1.79 -34.77
N ALA A 15 1.83 -1.08 -35.02
CA ALA A 15 1.87 0.38 -35.03
C ALA A 15 0.85 1.03 -35.98
N ASN A 16 0.41 0.30 -37.01
CA ASN A 16 -0.61 0.77 -37.93
C ASN A 16 -2.04 0.77 -37.37
N CYS A 17 -2.25 0.15 -36.21
CA CYS A 17 -3.53 0.13 -35.53
C CYS A 17 -3.77 1.44 -34.75
N SER A 18 -3.86 2.57 -35.44
CA SER A 18 -3.86 3.90 -34.86
C SER A 18 -5.04 4.22 -33.91
N LYS A 19 -6.11 3.41 -33.97
CA LYS A 19 -7.29 3.56 -33.10
C LYS A 19 -7.25 2.69 -31.86
N LEU A 20 -6.15 1.96 -31.65
CA LEU A 20 -6.02 1.06 -30.50
C LEU A 20 -6.02 1.87 -29.19
N ASP A 21 -6.94 1.56 -28.32
CA ASP A 21 -7.09 2.19 -27.00
C ASP A 21 -6.61 1.30 -25.85
N GLU A 22 -6.61 -0.01 -26.04
CA GLU A 22 -6.11 -0.99 -25.08
C GLU A 22 -5.06 -1.91 -25.72
N PHE A 23 -3.87 -1.94 -25.12
CA PHE A 23 -2.83 -2.88 -25.47
C PHE A 23 -2.60 -3.83 -24.30
N ASN A 24 -3.01 -5.09 -24.45
CA ASN A 24 -2.95 -6.07 -23.36
C ASN A 24 -2.41 -7.40 -23.88
N ILE A 25 -1.18 -7.72 -23.46
CA ILE A 25 -0.49 -8.97 -23.78
C ILE A 25 -0.18 -9.80 -22.52
N GLU A 26 -0.94 -9.61 -21.47
CA GLU A 26 -0.76 -10.31 -20.20
C GLU A 26 -0.61 -11.82 -20.37
N GLY A 27 0.33 -12.43 -19.64
CA GLY A 27 0.45 -13.89 -19.61
C GLY A 27 1.06 -14.48 -20.88
N ASN A 28 2.06 -13.84 -21.44
CA ASN A 28 2.85 -14.32 -22.56
C ASN A 28 4.33 -14.46 -22.18
N ASN A 29 5.20 -14.62 -23.15
CA ASN A 29 6.66 -14.77 -22.99
C ASN A 29 7.43 -13.62 -23.66
N VAL A 30 6.84 -12.42 -23.71
CA VAL A 30 7.43 -11.27 -24.39
C VAL A 30 8.46 -10.62 -23.47
N SER A 31 9.64 -10.31 -24.01
CA SER A 31 10.71 -9.61 -23.29
C SER A 31 11.01 -8.22 -23.86
N GLN A 32 10.57 -7.95 -25.07
CA GLN A 32 10.77 -6.67 -25.76
C GLN A 32 9.58 -6.35 -26.65
N LEU A 33 9.31 -5.05 -26.80
CA LEU A 33 8.41 -4.53 -27.84
C LEU A 33 9.23 -3.90 -28.94
N PRO A 34 8.72 -3.83 -30.18
CA PRO A 34 9.35 -3.01 -31.23
C PRO A 34 9.53 -1.57 -30.72
N GLU A 35 10.72 -0.99 -30.95
CA GLU A 35 11.01 0.37 -30.52
C GLU A 35 9.99 1.36 -31.09
N GLY A 36 9.45 2.22 -30.23
CA GLY A 36 8.47 3.24 -30.62
C GLY A 36 7.06 2.72 -30.88
N LEU A 37 6.78 1.43 -30.70
CA LEU A 37 5.44 0.89 -30.90
C LEU A 37 4.41 1.63 -30.09
N LEU A 38 4.61 1.77 -28.78
CA LEU A 38 3.64 2.42 -27.89
C LEU A 38 3.46 3.90 -28.23
N SER A 39 4.55 4.59 -28.62
CA SER A 39 4.48 5.99 -29.06
C SER A 39 3.64 6.19 -30.31
N SER A 40 3.59 5.19 -31.18
CA SER A 40 2.80 5.22 -32.42
C SER A 40 1.31 5.06 -32.18
N LEU A 41 0.93 4.47 -31.03
CA LEU A 41 -0.45 4.20 -30.66
C LEU A 41 -1.02 5.37 -29.83
N VAL A 42 -1.28 6.47 -30.51
CA VAL A 42 -1.59 7.79 -29.90
C VAL A 42 -2.90 7.84 -29.11
N HIS A 43 -3.77 6.84 -29.23
CA HIS A 43 -5.03 6.76 -28.51
C HIS A 43 -5.03 5.75 -27.36
N LEU A 44 -3.87 5.21 -27.01
CA LEU A 44 -3.78 4.26 -25.89
C LEU A 44 -4.27 4.88 -24.57
N ASN A 45 -5.18 4.18 -23.93
CA ASN A 45 -5.69 4.48 -22.61
C ASN A 45 -5.11 3.52 -21.56
N THR A 46 -5.03 2.24 -21.92
CA THR A 46 -4.63 1.16 -21.01
C THR A 46 -3.55 0.29 -21.64
N ILE A 47 -2.49 0.04 -20.87
CA ILE A 47 -1.40 -0.87 -21.24
C ILE A 47 -1.28 -1.94 -20.16
N SER A 48 -1.27 -3.22 -20.55
CA SER A 48 -0.87 -4.32 -19.68
C SER A 48 0.19 -5.18 -20.35
N LEU A 49 1.37 -5.19 -19.72
CA LEU A 49 2.49 -6.07 -20.04
C LEU A 49 2.69 -7.11 -18.94
N ALA A 50 1.69 -7.29 -18.08
CA ALA A 50 1.78 -8.14 -16.89
C ALA A 50 2.09 -9.60 -17.25
N ARG A 51 2.79 -10.30 -16.36
CA ARG A 51 3.10 -11.73 -16.49
C ARG A 51 3.77 -12.07 -17.83
N ASN A 52 4.86 -11.35 -18.10
CA ASN A 52 5.74 -11.55 -19.24
C ASN A 52 7.20 -11.67 -18.74
N ASN A 53 8.15 -11.46 -19.63
CA ASN A 53 9.58 -11.58 -19.33
C ASN A 53 10.32 -10.25 -19.52
N PHE A 54 9.66 -9.13 -19.28
CA PHE A 54 10.32 -7.83 -19.37
C PHE A 54 11.30 -7.64 -18.21
N ASN A 55 12.52 -7.24 -18.52
CA ASN A 55 13.52 -6.83 -17.53
C ASN A 55 13.79 -5.31 -17.52
N SER A 56 13.15 -4.59 -18.42
CA SER A 56 13.23 -3.13 -18.53
C SER A 56 11.95 -2.58 -19.16
N PHE A 57 11.78 -1.27 -19.05
CA PHE A 57 10.72 -0.56 -19.75
C PHE A 57 10.91 -0.65 -21.27
N PRO A 58 9.80 -0.64 -22.04
CA PRO A 58 9.90 -0.58 -23.51
C PRO A 58 10.68 0.64 -23.97
N LEU A 59 11.45 0.47 -25.04
CA LEU A 59 12.20 1.54 -25.68
C LEU A 59 11.25 2.47 -26.46
N GLY A 60 11.45 3.77 -26.32
CA GLY A 60 10.63 4.80 -26.97
C GLY A 60 10.46 6.07 -26.16
N GLY A 61 11.02 6.10 -24.94
CA GLY A 61 11.02 7.28 -24.07
C GLY A 61 9.66 7.67 -23.53
N PRO A 62 9.52 8.93 -23.05
CA PRO A 62 8.31 9.37 -22.34
C PRO A 62 7.08 9.54 -23.24
N THR A 63 7.24 9.68 -24.56
CA THR A 63 6.12 9.81 -25.50
C THR A 63 5.24 8.56 -25.57
N GLN A 64 5.75 7.41 -25.09
CA GLN A 64 4.97 6.16 -25.03
C GLN A 64 3.72 6.25 -24.18
N PHE A 65 3.70 7.15 -23.20
CA PHE A 65 2.67 7.16 -22.14
C PHE A 65 1.85 8.45 -22.11
N THR A 66 1.94 9.27 -23.15
CA THR A 66 1.31 10.61 -23.19
C THR A 66 -0.21 10.57 -22.99
N SER A 67 -0.89 9.56 -23.53
CA SER A 67 -2.35 9.42 -23.46
C SER A 67 -2.82 8.40 -22.42
N VAL A 68 -1.93 7.68 -21.78
CA VAL A 68 -2.23 6.48 -20.99
C VAL A 68 -2.74 6.86 -19.60
N HIS A 69 -3.82 6.21 -19.17
CA HIS A 69 -4.40 6.36 -17.83
C HIS A 69 -3.99 5.22 -16.89
N SER A 70 -3.76 4.03 -17.41
CA SER A 70 -3.45 2.84 -16.59
C SER A 70 -2.35 2.01 -17.23
N ILE A 71 -1.36 1.67 -16.39
CA ILE A 71 -0.23 0.81 -16.77
C ILE A 71 -0.14 -0.34 -15.76
N ASN A 72 -0.15 -1.57 -16.27
CA ASN A 72 0.10 -2.77 -15.48
C ASN A 72 1.32 -3.51 -16.01
N MET A 73 2.38 -3.57 -15.21
CA MET A 73 3.62 -4.29 -15.49
C MET A 73 3.94 -5.34 -14.42
N GLU A 74 2.92 -5.79 -13.67
CA GLU A 74 3.15 -6.76 -12.60
C GLU A 74 3.73 -8.08 -13.11
N CYS A 75 4.43 -8.79 -12.24
CA CYS A 75 5.00 -10.12 -12.54
C CYS A 75 5.91 -10.12 -13.78
N ASN A 76 6.88 -9.24 -13.77
CA ASN A 76 8.01 -9.22 -14.68
C ASN A 76 9.30 -9.23 -13.83
N THR A 77 10.43 -8.89 -14.43
CA THR A 77 11.73 -8.79 -13.74
C THR A 77 12.36 -7.40 -13.91
N ILE A 78 11.53 -6.37 -13.96
CA ILE A 78 11.97 -5.00 -14.16
C ILE A 78 12.68 -4.51 -12.90
N ASP A 79 13.91 -4.05 -13.04
CA ASP A 79 14.74 -3.60 -11.93
C ASP A 79 14.81 -2.08 -11.78
N LYS A 80 14.27 -1.33 -12.75
CA LYS A 80 14.37 0.12 -12.77
C LYS A 80 13.20 0.75 -13.50
N ILE A 81 12.66 1.83 -12.92
CA ILE A 81 11.80 2.78 -13.62
C ILE A 81 12.69 3.92 -14.12
N PRO A 82 12.84 4.11 -15.45
CA PRO A 82 13.76 5.12 -15.98
C PRO A 82 13.38 6.54 -15.55
N PHE A 83 14.39 7.37 -15.28
CA PHE A 83 14.20 8.78 -15.04
C PHE A 83 13.43 9.42 -16.20
N SER A 84 12.51 10.30 -15.93
CA SER A 84 11.65 11.02 -16.87
C SER A 84 10.70 10.18 -17.73
N ILE A 85 10.61 8.87 -17.52
CA ILE A 85 9.76 7.99 -18.37
C ILE A 85 8.28 8.42 -18.35
N PHE A 86 7.80 8.96 -17.24
CA PHE A 86 6.43 9.43 -17.09
C PHE A 86 6.31 10.97 -17.11
N SER A 87 7.33 11.69 -17.56
CA SER A 87 7.34 13.16 -17.57
C SER A 87 6.23 13.77 -18.44
N LEU A 88 5.76 13.05 -19.44
CA LEU A 88 4.66 13.46 -20.33
C LEU A 88 3.34 12.72 -20.05
N ALA A 89 3.30 11.87 -19.03
CA ALA A 89 2.14 11.05 -18.68
C ALA A 89 1.15 11.83 -17.81
N LYS A 90 0.53 12.86 -18.34
CA LYS A 90 -0.36 13.77 -17.60
C LYS A 90 -1.65 13.12 -17.10
N TYR A 91 -2.04 11.99 -17.67
CA TYR A 91 -3.28 11.28 -17.36
C TYR A 91 -3.07 9.99 -16.58
N LEU A 92 -1.81 9.62 -16.31
CA LEU A 92 -1.50 8.37 -15.64
C LEU A 92 -2.03 8.38 -14.21
N SER A 93 -3.12 7.64 -13.98
CA SER A 93 -3.79 7.54 -12.68
C SER A 93 -3.51 6.23 -11.95
N LYS A 94 -3.17 5.17 -12.68
CA LYS A 94 -2.88 3.85 -12.10
C LYS A 94 -1.57 3.27 -12.63
N LEU A 95 -0.67 2.93 -11.71
CA LEU A 95 0.58 2.25 -12.03
C LEU A 95 0.73 1.02 -11.13
N ASN A 96 0.80 -0.17 -11.75
CA ASN A 96 1.04 -1.41 -11.05
C ASN A 96 2.39 -2.00 -11.49
N MET A 97 3.33 -2.02 -10.54
CA MET A 97 4.68 -2.61 -10.70
C MET A 97 4.90 -3.77 -9.72
N ARG A 98 3.82 -4.39 -9.22
CA ARG A 98 3.91 -5.50 -8.27
C ARG A 98 4.73 -6.67 -8.83
N GLU A 99 5.44 -7.36 -7.94
CA GLU A 99 6.26 -8.52 -8.32
C GLU A 99 7.23 -8.22 -9.46
N ASN A 100 8.13 -7.29 -9.21
CA ASN A 100 9.27 -6.98 -10.06
C ASN A 100 10.56 -7.01 -9.21
N ALA A 101 11.63 -6.44 -9.71
CA ALA A 101 12.93 -6.42 -9.06
C ALA A 101 13.41 -4.99 -8.72
N LEU A 102 12.48 -4.07 -8.49
CA LEU A 102 12.80 -2.67 -8.19
C LEU A 102 13.57 -2.56 -6.87
N THR A 103 14.71 -1.88 -6.90
CA THR A 103 15.53 -1.59 -5.70
C THR A 103 15.41 -0.14 -5.25
N SER A 104 14.96 0.75 -6.12
CA SER A 104 14.75 2.17 -5.85
C SER A 104 13.68 2.73 -6.78
N LEU A 105 13.18 3.92 -6.43
CA LEU A 105 12.28 4.71 -7.27
C LEU A 105 13.09 5.85 -7.94
N PRO A 106 12.67 6.34 -9.11
CA PRO A 106 13.39 7.41 -9.79
C PRO A 106 13.31 8.72 -9.01
N LEU A 107 14.31 9.58 -9.17
CA LEU A 107 14.40 10.86 -8.47
C LEU A 107 13.25 11.82 -8.83
N ASP A 108 12.64 11.64 -9.99
CA ASP A 108 11.52 12.47 -10.47
C ASP A 108 10.14 11.90 -10.13
N ILE A 109 10.04 11.02 -9.14
CA ILE A 109 8.74 10.46 -8.72
C ILE A 109 7.71 11.56 -8.42
N GLY A 110 8.15 12.71 -7.93
CA GLY A 110 7.29 13.86 -7.65
C GLY A 110 6.56 14.42 -8.87
N SER A 111 6.97 14.05 -10.08
CA SER A 111 6.29 14.45 -11.32
C SER A 111 5.04 13.61 -11.65
N TRP A 112 4.82 12.49 -10.94
CA TRP A 112 3.68 11.59 -11.19
C TRP A 112 2.38 12.10 -10.55
N THR A 113 2.06 13.35 -10.77
CA THR A 113 1.03 14.08 -10.02
C THR A 113 -0.41 13.67 -10.31
N ALA A 114 -0.65 12.96 -11.41
CA ALA A 114 -1.98 12.44 -11.74
C ALA A 114 -2.29 11.09 -11.07
N LEU A 115 -1.30 10.42 -10.44
CA LEU A 115 -1.50 9.11 -9.84
C LEU A 115 -2.54 9.14 -8.72
N VAL A 116 -3.43 8.16 -8.80
CA VAL A 116 -4.46 7.84 -7.81
C VAL A 116 -4.14 6.51 -7.12
N GLU A 117 -3.64 5.53 -7.88
CA GLU A 117 -3.23 4.23 -7.35
C GLU A 117 -1.81 3.89 -7.76
N LEU A 118 -0.99 3.53 -6.78
CA LEU A 118 0.39 3.07 -6.98
C LEU A 118 0.60 1.77 -6.22
N ASN A 119 0.87 0.69 -6.98
CA ASN A 119 1.18 -0.62 -6.40
C ASN A 119 2.63 -0.99 -6.71
N LEU A 120 3.44 -1.05 -5.65
CA LEU A 120 4.86 -1.40 -5.68
C LEU A 120 5.14 -2.65 -4.82
N ALA A 121 4.12 -3.44 -4.53
CA ALA A 121 4.26 -4.62 -3.67
C ALA A 121 5.24 -5.64 -4.25
N THR A 122 5.90 -6.38 -3.38
CA THR A 122 6.79 -7.47 -3.76
C THR A 122 7.90 -7.02 -4.72
N ASN A 123 8.66 -6.08 -4.22
CA ASN A 123 9.90 -5.58 -4.83
C ASN A 123 11.01 -5.60 -3.77
N GLN A 124 12.08 -4.87 -3.96
CA GLN A 124 13.22 -4.80 -3.05
C GLN A 124 13.49 -3.34 -2.62
N LEU A 125 12.45 -2.56 -2.50
CA LEU A 125 12.55 -1.14 -2.13
C LEU A 125 12.95 -0.99 -0.68
N THR A 126 13.91 -0.11 -0.41
CA THR A 126 14.43 0.17 0.94
C THR A 126 13.99 1.53 1.48
N ILE A 127 13.56 2.43 0.61
CA ILE A 127 13.23 3.82 0.92
C ILE A 127 11.98 4.25 0.17
N ILE A 128 11.12 5.02 0.84
CA ILE A 128 10.10 5.85 0.20
C ILE A 128 10.71 7.25 0.07
N PRO A 129 10.86 7.82 -1.14
CA PRO A 129 11.43 9.15 -1.32
C PRO A 129 10.58 10.25 -0.67
N GLU A 130 11.24 11.30 -0.19
CA GLU A 130 10.57 12.49 0.34
C GLU A 130 9.61 13.13 -0.67
N ASP A 131 9.93 13.04 -1.96
CA ASP A 131 9.11 13.61 -3.04
C ASP A 131 7.78 12.89 -3.23
N ILE A 132 7.51 11.79 -2.51
CA ILE A 132 6.19 11.15 -2.46
C ILE A 132 5.09 12.16 -2.11
N LYS A 133 5.43 13.17 -1.32
CA LYS A 133 4.51 14.26 -0.93
C LYS A 133 3.87 14.99 -2.09
N SER A 134 4.49 14.97 -3.28
CA SER A 134 3.98 15.65 -4.47
C SER A 134 2.82 14.92 -5.15
N LEU A 135 2.60 13.66 -4.79
CA LEU A 135 1.52 12.82 -5.36
C LEU A 135 0.18 13.13 -4.66
N GLN A 136 -0.29 14.36 -4.81
CA GLN A 136 -1.43 14.92 -4.06
C GLN A 136 -2.78 14.28 -4.39
N ASN A 137 -2.88 13.51 -5.47
CA ASN A 137 -4.09 12.79 -5.84
C ASN A 137 -4.08 11.32 -5.42
N LEU A 138 -3.01 10.86 -4.78
CA LEU A 138 -2.85 9.46 -4.43
C LEU A 138 -3.87 9.05 -3.36
N GLU A 139 -4.64 8.02 -3.67
CA GLU A 139 -5.65 7.44 -2.77
C GLU A 139 -5.24 6.05 -2.29
N VAL A 140 -4.50 5.29 -3.09
CA VAL A 140 -4.06 3.93 -2.76
C VAL A 140 -2.55 3.81 -2.96
N LEU A 141 -1.83 3.46 -1.89
CA LEU A 141 -0.41 3.16 -1.93
C LEU A 141 -0.18 1.78 -1.34
N ILE A 142 0.30 0.86 -2.16
CA ILE A 142 0.61 -0.51 -1.76
C ILE A 142 2.11 -0.73 -1.92
N MET A 143 2.80 -0.97 -0.81
CA MET A 143 4.24 -1.22 -0.77
C MET A 143 4.55 -2.45 0.10
N SER A 144 3.62 -3.37 0.20
CA SER A 144 3.82 -4.62 0.94
C SER A 144 4.95 -5.46 0.36
N ASN A 145 5.56 -6.28 1.20
CA ASN A 145 6.65 -7.17 0.82
C ASN A 145 7.79 -6.44 0.09
N ASN A 146 8.36 -5.46 0.78
CA ASN A 146 9.58 -4.76 0.42
C ASN A 146 10.57 -4.83 1.60
N GLN A 147 11.54 -3.94 1.65
CA GLN A 147 12.56 -3.89 2.70
C GLN A 147 12.62 -2.50 3.36
N LEU A 148 11.47 -1.85 3.46
CA LEU A 148 11.37 -0.51 4.05
C LEU A 148 11.70 -0.56 5.54
N LYS A 149 12.60 0.30 5.99
CA LYS A 149 12.96 0.47 7.40
C LYS A 149 12.28 1.65 8.06
N ARG A 150 11.89 2.64 7.28
CA ARG A 150 11.28 3.89 7.74
C ARG A 150 10.27 4.42 6.73
N ILE A 151 9.34 5.18 7.25
CA ILE A 151 8.37 5.97 6.47
C ILE A 151 8.77 7.43 6.62
N PRO A 152 8.94 8.20 5.52
CA PRO A 152 9.26 9.61 5.64
C PRO A 152 8.08 10.39 6.23
N PRO A 153 8.33 11.40 7.08
CA PRO A 153 7.27 12.26 7.59
C PRO A 153 6.44 12.92 6.50
N SER A 154 7.05 13.20 5.35
CA SER A 154 6.38 13.78 4.18
C SER A 154 5.21 12.95 3.64
N LEU A 155 5.15 11.65 3.94
CA LEU A 155 4.00 10.80 3.60
C LEU A 155 2.69 11.37 4.17
N GLY A 156 2.76 12.01 5.33
CA GLY A 156 1.60 12.65 5.97
C GLY A 156 0.97 13.78 5.16
N GLN A 157 1.62 14.26 4.12
CA GLN A 157 1.09 15.29 3.22
C GLN A 157 0.16 14.72 2.13
N LEU A 158 0.03 13.40 2.02
CA LEU A 158 -0.87 12.74 1.06
C LEU A 158 -2.31 12.77 1.58
N ARG A 159 -2.94 13.93 1.51
CA ARG A 159 -4.24 14.20 2.16
C ARG A 159 -5.42 13.41 1.61
N LYS A 160 -5.31 12.87 0.41
CA LYS A 160 -6.36 12.03 -0.20
C LYS A 160 -6.14 10.54 0.02
N LEU A 161 -5.05 10.16 0.69
CA LEU A 161 -4.73 8.74 0.86
C LEU A 161 -5.79 8.04 1.72
N ARG A 162 -6.34 6.96 1.18
CA ARG A 162 -7.43 6.17 1.78
C ARG A 162 -6.97 4.76 2.17
N HIS A 163 -6.04 4.19 1.43
CA HIS A 163 -5.51 2.86 1.68
C HIS A 163 -3.98 2.90 1.64
N LEU A 164 -3.36 2.53 2.76
CA LEU A 164 -1.91 2.40 2.91
C LEU A 164 -1.58 0.98 3.37
N ASP A 165 -0.90 0.23 2.51
CA ASP A 165 -0.45 -1.13 2.80
C ASP A 165 1.08 -1.19 2.82
N LEU A 166 1.62 -1.46 4.01
CA LEU A 166 3.05 -1.56 4.30
C LEU A 166 3.39 -2.93 4.92
N GLU A 167 2.53 -3.93 4.72
CA GLU A 167 2.72 -5.28 5.26
C GLU A 167 4.05 -5.88 4.82
N GLU A 168 4.63 -6.74 5.65
CA GLU A 168 5.89 -7.44 5.33
C GLU A 168 7.03 -6.50 4.90
N ASN A 169 7.37 -5.57 5.77
CA ASN A 169 8.55 -4.72 5.66
C ASN A 169 9.43 -4.87 6.91
N LYS A 170 10.33 -3.94 7.14
CA LYS A 170 11.25 -3.92 8.29
C LYS A 170 11.07 -2.67 9.15
N LEU A 171 9.84 -2.14 9.20
CA LEU A 171 9.53 -0.92 9.93
C LEU A 171 9.64 -1.15 11.44
N ASP A 172 10.43 -0.32 12.11
CA ASP A 172 10.55 -0.31 13.57
C ASP A 172 9.65 0.73 14.25
N SER A 173 9.16 1.70 13.48
CA SER A 173 8.29 2.77 13.95
C SER A 173 7.47 3.37 12.80
N LEU A 174 6.44 4.12 13.16
CA LEU A 174 5.68 4.98 12.25
C LEU A 174 5.88 6.44 12.68
N PRO A 175 5.97 7.39 11.72
CA PRO A 175 6.12 8.80 12.07
C PRO A 175 4.82 9.36 12.66
N GLN A 176 4.93 10.39 13.52
CA GLN A 176 3.76 11.08 14.07
C GLN A 176 2.88 11.69 12.97
N GLU A 177 3.47 12.05 11.87
CA GLU A 177 2.80 12.64 10.69
C GLU A 177 1.82 11.68 10.02
N ILE A 178 1.85 10.38 10.36
CA ILE A 178 0.81 9.43 9.90
C ILE A 178 -0.58 9.93 10.28
N GLY A 179 -0.72 10.63 11.40
CA GLY A 179 -1.98 11.19 11.88
C GLY A 179 -2.57 12.29 11.01
N TYR A 180 -1.80 12.82 10.06
CA TYR A 180 -2.31 13.82 9.09
C TYR A 180 -3.09 13.20 7.94
N LEU A 181 -3.07 11.88 7.79
CA LEU A 181 -3.79 11.16 6.74
C LEU A 181 -5.28 11.04 7.08
N ARG A 182 -5.98 12.18 7.06
CA ARG A 182 -7.37 12.29 7.56
C ARG A 182 -8.39 11.48 6.77
N GLU A 183 -8.11 11.19 5.51
CA GLU A 183 -8.97 10.37 4.66
C GLU A 183 -8.67 8.87 4.75
N LEU A 184 -7.65 8.47 5.52
CA LEU A 184 -7.23 7.07 5.61
C LEU A 184 -8.32 6.21 6.22
N THR A 185 -8.73 5.16 5.50
CA THR A 185 -9.74 4.18 5.93
C THR A 185 -9.10 2.82 6.26
N ARG A 186 -8.01 2.47 5.61
CA ARG A 186 -7.29 1.20 5.81
C ARG A 186 -5.81 1.45 6.01
N LEU A 187 -5.30 0.98 7.14
CA LEU A 187 -3.87 0.99 7.44
C LEU A 187 -3.42 -0.43 7.77
N ILE A 188 -2.53 -0.97 6.95
CA ILE A 188 -1.97 -2.32 7.13
C ILE A 188 -0.47 -2.17 7.33
N VAL A 189 0.01 -2.49 8.52
CA VAL A 189 1.43 -2.49 8.89
C VAL A 189 1.83 -3.79 9.56
N ALA A 190 1.08 -4.85 9.29
CA ALA A 190 1.35 -6.19 9.81
C ALA A 190 2.73 -6.70 9.34
N SER A 191 3.27 -7.67 10.06
CA SER A 191 4.54 -8.33 9.72
C SER A 191 5.69 -7.32 9.54
N ASN A 192 5.85 -6.47 10.54
CA ASN A 192 6.95 -5.52 10.66
C ASN A 192 7.66 -5.72 12.02
N GLN A 193 8.36 -4.72 12.49
CA GLN A 193 9.13 -4.76 13.75
C GLN A 193 8.71 -3.63 14.69
N LEU A 194 7.45 -3.19 14.61
CA LEU A 194 6.94 -2.09 15.42
C LEU A 194 6.93 -2.47 16.91
N THR A 195 7.46 -1.61 17.75
CA THR A 195 7.42 -1.76 19.22
C THR A 195 6.32 -0.93 19.86
N GLN A 196 5.87 0.12 19.17
CA GLN A 196 4.77 0.98 19.60
C GLN A 196 4.12 1.64 18.38
N LEU A 197 2.90 2.12 18.55
CA LEU A 197 2.22 2.99 17.60
C LEU A 197 2.34 4.43 18.07
N PRO A 198 2.42 5.41 17.15
CA PRO A 198 2.41 6.81 17.55
C PRO A 198 1.03 7.19 18.14
N ARG A 199 1.01 8.10 19.09
CA ARG A 199 -0.24 8.60 19.69
C ARG A 199 -1.15 9.24 18.64
N SER A 200 -0.57 9.82 17.59
CA SER A 200 -1.30 10.42 16.47
C SER A 200 -2.16 9.44 15.68
N ILE A 201 -2.02 8.12 15.92
CA ILE A 201 -2.91 7.12 15.31
C ILE A 201 -4.38 7.47 15.61
N GLY A 202 -4.67 8.03 16.77
CA GLY A 202 -6.00 8.48 17.16
C GLY A 202 -6.58 9.61 16.32
N SER A 203 -5.74 10.31 15.55
CA SER A 203 -6.16 11.38 14.63
C SER A 203 -6.73 10.87 13.32
N LEU A 204 -6.62 9.56 13.02
CA LEU A 204 -7.13 8.94 11.81
C LEU A 204 -8.65 8.73 11.91
N SER A 205 -9.40 9.82 11.89
CA SER A 205 -10.83 9.85 12.21
C SER A 205 -11.72 9.04 11.27
N ASN A 206 -11.22 8.68 10.07
CA ASN A 206 -11.95 7.87 9.11
C ASN A 206 -11.50 6.40 9.07
N LEU A 207 -10.56 6.02 9.94
CA LEU A 207 -10.00 4.68 9.94
C LEU A 207 -11.04 3.64 10.33
N THR A 208 -11.27 2.67 9.46
CA THR A 208 -12.18 1.53 9.68
C THR A 208 -11.43 0.23 9.87
N HIS A 209 -10.25 0.09 9.30
CA HIS A 209 -9.45 -1.13 9.34
C HIS A 209 -8.02 -0.80 9.74
N LEU A 210 -7.57 -1.39 10.85
CA LEU A 210 -6.20 -1.28 11.35
C LEU A 210 -5.64 -2.68 11.57
N ASN A 211 -4.57 -3.02 10.85
CA ASN A 211 -3.85 -4.26 11.05
C ASN A 211 -2.40 -3.98 11.47
N VAL A 212 -2.10 -4.30 12.73
CA VAL A 212 -0.76 -4.20 13.34
C VAL A 212 -0.30 -5.56 13.87
N GLY A 213 -0.89 -6.63 13.37
CA GLY A 213 -0.51 -7.99 13.71
C GLY A 213 0.94 -8.32 13.34
N GLU A 214 1.48 -9.38 13.92
CA GLU A 214 2.84 -9.84 13.66
C GLU A 214 3.90 -8.73 13.79
N ASN A 215 3.91 -8.08 14.94
CA ASN A 215 4.87 -7.04 15.31
C ASN A 215 5.45 -7.32 16.71
N ASN A 216 6.13 -6.35 17.30
CA ASN A 216 6.69 -6.43 18.65
C ASN A 216 6.07 -5.42 19.60
N LEU A 217 4.78 -5.13 19.41
CA LEU A 217 4.08 -4.18 20.27
C LEU A 217 4.02 -4.67 21.71
N SER A 218 4.29 -3.79 22.67
CA SER A 218 4.14 -4.06 24.09
C SER A 218 2.84 -3.49 24.67
N SER A 219 2.27 -2.50 24.02
CA SER A 219 1.02 -1.84 24.37
C SER A 219 0.41 -1.15 23.15
N LEU A 220 -0.84 -0.68 23.30
CA LEU A 220 -1.48 0.23 22.37
C LEU A 220 -1.60 1.60 23.04
N PRO A 221 -1.52 2.71 22.27
CA PRO A 221 -1.73 4.04 22.85
C PRO A 221 -3.20 4.23 23.27
N GLU A 222 -3.43 4.98 24.34
CA GLU A 222 -4.78 5.34 24.79
C GLU A 222 -5.58 6.05 23.71
N ASP A 223 -4.88 6.78 22.85
CA ASP A 223 -5.46 7.51 21.71
C ASP A 223 -6.21 6.60 20.72
N ILE A 224 -6.02 5.28 20.79
CA ILE A 224 -6.79 4.32 19.98
C ILE A 224 -8.30 4.48 20.19
N GLY A 225 -8.70 4.91 21.38
CA GLY A 225 -10.12 5.16 21.71
C GLY A 225 -10.76 6.29 20.94
N GLN A 226 -9.98 7.13 20.27
CA GLN A 226 -10.47 8.21 19.40
C GLN A 226 -10.91 7.73 18.02
N LEU A 227 -10.64 6.46 17.68
CA LEU A 227 -11.00 5.86 16.40
C LEU A 227 -12.45 5.42 16.38
N GLU A 228 -13.39 6.39 16.32
CA GLU A 228 -14.82 6.13 16.42
C GLU A 228 -15.39 5.26 15.28
N LYS A 229 -14.73 5.27 14.13
CA LYS A 229 -15.17 4.49 12.96
C LYS A 229 -14.47 3.13 12.84
N LEU A 230 -13.58 2.79 13.76
CA LEU A 230 -12.83 1.54 13.69
C LEU A 230 -13.78 0.34 13.80
N GLU A 231 -13.75 -0.52 12.78
CA GLU A 231 -14.58 -1.73 12.67
C GLU A 231 -13.76 -3.01 12.81
N GLN A 232 -12.51 -2.98 12.35
CA GLN A 232 -11.63 -4.13 12.33
C GLN A 232 -10.26 -3.77 12.90
N LEU A 233 -9.86 -4.50 13.94
CA LEU A 233 -8.56 -4.34 14.59
C LEU A 233 -7.85 -5.70 14.69
N TYR A 234 -6.70 -5.82 14.06
CA TYR A 234 -5.85 -7.00 14.13
C TYR A 234 -4.58 -6.65 14.90
N ILE A 235 -4.41 -7.26 16.07
CA ILE A 235 -3.25 -7.10 16.95
C ILE A 235 -2.60 -8.45 17.27
N ASN A 236 -3.02 -9.51 16.59
CA ASN A 236 -2.52 -10.87 16.79
C ASN A 236 -1.00 -10.96 16.59
N ASP A 237 -0.40 -11.99 17.20
CA ASP A 237 1.02 -12.29 17.05
C ASP A 237 1.95 -11.12 17.45
N ASN A 238 1.63 -10.49 18.57
CA ASN A 238 2.48 -9.54 19.26
C ASN A 238 2.89 -10.18 20.59
N PRO A 239 4.03 -10.90 20.64
CA PRO A 239 4.38 -11.74 21.80
C PRO A 239 4.72 -10.95 23.07
N ASN A 240 4.91 -9.64 22.96
CA ASN A 240 5.18 -8.75 24.08
C ASN A 240 3.98 -7.87 24.47
N LEU A 241 2.83 -8.07 23.83
CA LEU A 241 1.64 -7.27 24.11
C LEU A 241 0.93 -7.80 25.37
N ASP A 242 1.17 -7.13 26.48
CA ASP A 242 0.67 -7.51 27.80
C ASP A 242 -0.48 -6.62 28.29
N VAL A 243 -0.60 -5.41 27.77
CA VAL A 243 -1.54 -4.39 28.24
C VAL A 243 -2.38 -3.86 27.09
N LEU A 244 -3.70 -3.80 27.31
CA LEU A 244 -4.62 -3.07 26.46
C LEU A 244 -5.19 -1.87 27.22
N PRO A 245 -5.30 -0.69 26.59
CA PRO A 245 -5.88 0.48 27.25
C PRO A 245 -7.39 0.31 27.40
N TYR A 246 -7.96 0.84 28.49
CA TYR A 246 -9.41 0.86 28.68
C TYR A 246 -10.13 1.63 27.57
N GLU A 247 -9.46 2.62 26.98
CA GLU A 247 -9.95 3.45 25.88
C GLU A 247 -10.32 2.62 24.63
N LEU A 248 -9.79 1.41 24.51
CA LEU A 248 -10.19 0.50 23.42
C LEU A 248 -11.69 0.21 23.44
N ALA A 249 -12.31 0.22 24.63
CA ALA A 249 -13.75 0.05 24.77
C ALA A 249 -14.57 1.23 24.21
N LEU A 250 -13.94 2.37 23.93
CA LEU A 250 -14.58 3.53 23.28
C LEU A 250 -14.75 3.32 21.76
N CYS A 251 -14.08 2.34 21.18
CA CYS A 251 -14.26 1.95 19.78
C CYS A 251 -15.57 1.18 19.61
N THR A 252 -16.70 1.86 19.72
CA THR A 252 -18.03 1.25 19.78
C THR A 252 -18.49 0.60 18.48
N ASN A 253 -17.85 0.92 17.35
CA ASN A 253 -18.13 0.30 16.05
C ASN A 253 -17.29 -0.94 15.77
N LEU A 254 -16.44 -1.35 16.70
CA LEU A 254 -15.55 -2.49 16.52
C LEU A 254 -16.35 -3.79 16.39
N GLN A 255 -16.19 -4.48 15.28
CA GLN A 255 -16.88 -5.73 14.93
C GLN A 255 -15.95 -6.93 14.97
N ILE A 256 -14.71 -6.75 14.53
CA ILE A 256 -13.69 -7.79 14.44
C ILE A 256 -12.45 -7.33 15.20
N MET A 257 -11.99 -8.16 16.15
CA MET A 257 -10.71 -7.98 16.81
C MET A 257 -9.99 -9.33 16.88
N SER A 258 -8.73 -9.36 16.45
CA SER A 258 -7.89 -10.55 16.49
C SER A 258 -6.80 -10.35 17.55
N ILE A 259 -6.76 -11.24 18.56
CA ILE A 259 -5.82 -11.18 19.71
C ILE A 259 -4.99 -12.46 19.86
N GLU A 260 -5.03 -13.37 18.90
CA GLU A 260 -4.29 -14.63 18.98
C GLU A 260 -2.78 -14.37 19.20
N ASN A 261 -2.18 -15.21 20.02
CA ASN A 261 -0.76 -15.13 20.36
C ASN A 261 -0.31 -13.79 20.96
N CYS A 262 -1.24 -13.11 21.67
CA CYS A 262 -0.93 -11.98 22.54
C CYS A 262 -1.06 -12.45 24.00
N PRO A 263 -0.02 -12.31 24.83
CA PRO A 263 -0.05 -12.81 26.21
C PRO A 263 -1.10 -12.11 27.08
N LEU A 264 -1.26 -10.79 26.93
CA LEU A 264 -2.20 -9.94 27.66
C LEU A 264 -2.22 -10.24 29.16
N ARG A 265 -1.02 -10.35 29.77
CA ARG A 265 -0.83 -10.78 31.16
C ARG A 265 -1.45 -9.85 32.19
N SER A 266 -1.71 -8.60 31.83
CA SER A 266 -2.39 -7.64 32.68
C SER A 266 -3.89 -7.94 32.86
N LEU A 267 -4.46 -8.81 32.05
CA LEU A 267 -5.85 -9.23 32.10
C LEU A 267 -5.98 -10.63 32.76
N PRO A 268 -7.12 -10.92 33.45
CA PRO A 268 -7.40 -12.27 33.90
C PRO A 268 -7.39 -13.25 32.72
N GLN A 269 -6.72 -14.40 32.92
CA GLN A 269 -6.52 -15.34 31.82
C GLN A 269 -7.82 -15.99 31.34
N GLU A 270 -8.81 -16.12 32.21
CA GLU A 270 -10.16 -16.58 31.81
C GLU A 270 -10.82 -15.60 30.84
N ILE A 271 -10.57 -14.31 31.00
CA ILE A 271 -11.09 -13.26 30.11
C ILE A 271 -10.41 -13.35 28.73
N VAL A 272 -9.09 -13.51 28.74
CA VAL A 272 -8.32 -13.65 27.46
C VAL A 272 -8.75 -14.92 26.72
N ALA A 273 -8.89 -16.03 27.45
CA ALA A 273 -9.34 -17.31 26.88
C ALA A 273 -10.77 -17.25 26.32
N GLY A 274 -11.61 -16.35 26.84
CA GLY A 274 -12.97 -16.14 26.36
C GLY A 274 -13.07 -15.39 25.03
N GLY A 275 -11.95 -14.86 24.54
CA GLY A 275 -11.87 -14.21 23.25
C GLY A 275 -12.10 -12.70 23.26
N PRO A 276 -12.01 -12.07 22.06
CA PRO A 276 -12.02 -10.61 21.92
C PRO A 276 -13.25 -9.91 22.52
N SER A 277 -14.43 -10.47 22.31
CA SER A 277 -15.68 -9.86 22.82
C SER A 277 -15.68 -9.76 24.34
N LEU A 278 -15.21 -10.81 25.03
CA LEU A 278 -15.12 -10.82 26.48
C LEU A 278 -14.05 -9.84 26.98
N VAL A 279 -12.92 -9.73 26.27
CA VAL A 279 -11.88 -8.75 26.57
C VAL A 279 -12.43 -7.32 26.50
N ILE A 280 -13.12 -6.97 25.43
CA ILE A 280 -13.72 -5.64 25.27
C ILE A 280 -14.75 -5.36 26.36
N GLN A 281 -15.60 -6.33 26.69
CA GLN A 281 -16.58 -6.20 27.73
C GLN A 281 -15.92 -5.98 29.11
N PHE A 282 -14.83 -6.70 29.38
CA PHE A 282 -14.05 -6.52 30.61
C PHE A 282 -13.47 -5.10 30.70
N LEU A 283 -12.85 -4.61 29.62
CA LEU A 283 -12.30 -3.25 29.57
C LEU A 283 -13.41 -2.20 29.77
N LYS A 284 -14.60 -2.45 29.22
CA LYS A 284 -15.76 -1.58 29.37
C LYS A 284 -16.24 -1.48 30.81
N VAL A 285 -16.31 -2.61 31.49
CA VAL A 285 -16.84 -2.69 32.88
C VAL A 285 -15.83 -2.21 33.91
N GLN A 286 -14.55 -2.56 33.72
CA GLN A 286 -13.47 -2.24 34.65
C GLN A 286 -12.85 -0.88 34.42
N GLY A 287 -13.06 -0.29 33.25
CA GLY A 287 -12.52 1.01 32.90
C GLY A 287 -13.30 2.16 33.53
N PRO A 288 -12.75 3.38 33.45
CA PRO A 288 -13.34 4.58 34.07
C PRO A 288 -14.54 5.15 33.30
N PHE A 289 -14.90 4.54 32.15
CA PHE A 289 -15.94 5.07 31.28
C PHE A 289 -17.29 4.45 31.54
N ASN A 290 -18.31 5.30 31.76
CA ASN A 290 -19.71 4.86 31.88
C ASN A 290 -20.29 4.64 30.47
N LEU A 291 -20.05 3.47 29.93
CA LEU A 291 -20.54 3.06 28.60
C LEU A 291 -21.81 2.20 28.84
N ASN A 292 -22.96 2.84 28.85
CA ASN A 292 -24.28 2.19 28.96
C ASN A 292 -24.72 1.61 27.61
#